data_6f61e938b31338f5955164ee1fd5b7ef
#
_entry.id   6f61e938b31338f5955164ee1fd5b7ef
#
_cell.length_a   1.000
_cell.length_b   1.000
_cell.length_c   1.000
_cell.angle_alpha   90.00
_cell.angle_beta   90.00
_cell.angle_gamma   90.00
#
_symmetry.space_group_name_H-M   'P 1'
#
loop_
_entity.id
_entity.type
_entity.pdbx_description
1 polymer ?
#
loop_
_entity_poly.entity_id
_entity_poly.type
_entity_poly.pdbx_seq_one_letter_code
_entity_poly.pdbx_strand_id
1 'polypeptide(L)'
;MTITTSTTAASTAPGSNRLSDLYASATQTLLAQNSGLKTIDKQLSRDDARLSSLGKMALALDDFRSAANGLGAGGMMLAASSSDKAVSATLNSTLGAGASAGSHTVEVKQLAQAQQLASPALPAGGAPIGSGAPTVIKIETGSGSGSSSTTLHIDAGNDSLDGIAKAMRDAGLDAQVVHDAKGYSLRLDGKSGAANAMRISVSGDAALQAVLSYPGAGHGGMAETKAARDAQLVVDGKPLSSAGNTVGTAIAGVSLKLDAIGKSEVKVAGNASAIGANVKRFVDAFNGMQDKLAALKSGDADTEAVLAQVASQIGQVFNGASQKTLADAGITRHNGKLVLDGARLDAAVAKDPAALGQLFTNGGKGLAEQLAARAGQQIASGGTVAQHAATVQQDANKLGAKKAAITDSVSRQAAALAQQYAAAGAGGSALFGNGQVKPMSLFDYLA
;
A
#
# COMPACT_ATOMS: atom_id res chain seq x y z
N MET A 1 10.64 -17.80 1.01
CA MET A 1 9.49 -18.59 1.49
C MET A 1 9.96 -20.04 1.56
N THR A 2 10.44 -20.46 2.72
CA THR A 2 11.03 -21.80 2.95
C THR A 2 9.91 -22.68 3.48
N ILE A 3 9.51 -23.66 2.69
CA ILE A 3 8.49 -24.65 3.13
C ILE A 3 9.23 -25.73 3.91
N THR A 4 9.04 -25.72 5.22
CA THR A 4 9.46 -26.79 6.11
C THR A 4 8.36 -27.85 6.13
N THR A 5 8.59 -29.00 5.51
CA THR A 5 7.71 -30.16 5.59
C THR A 5 7.97 -30.88 6.91
N SER A 6 7.00 -30.81 7.82
CA SER A 6 6.96 -31.70 9.01
C SER A 6 6.54 -33.11 8.57
N THR A 7 7.42 -34.06 8.78
CA THR A 7 7.21 -35.47 8.56
C THR A 7 6.35 -36.07 9.69
N THR A 8 5.07 -36.26 9.40
CA THR A 8 4.25 -37.17 10.21
C THR A 8 4.44 -38.58 9.66
N ALA A 9 5.04 -39.47 10.44
CA ALA A 9 5.20 -40.86 10.09
C ALA A 9 3.84 -41.58 10.13
N ALA A 10 3.24 -41.78 8.97
CA ALA A 10 2.15 -42.72 8.77
C ALA A 10 2.75 -43.97 8.12
N SER A 11 2.63 -45.09 8.82
CA SER A 11 2.99 -46.42 8.36
C SER A 11 2.14 -46.81 7.15
N THR A 12 2.71 -46.70 5.94
CA THR A 12 2.13 -47.19 4.70
C THR A 12 3.08 -48.20 4.05
N ALA A 13 2.51 -49.17 3.36
CA ALA A 13 3.21 -50.32 2.76
C ALA A 13 4.39 -49.86 1.85
N PRO A 14 5.53 -50.62 1.83
CA PRO A 14 6.78 -50.16 1.22
C PRO A 14 6.77 -49.96 -0.29
N GLY A 15 5.68 -50.24 -0.97
CA GLY A 15 5.53 -50.05 -2.42
C GLY A 15 4.90 -48.70 -2.88
N SER A 16 4.00 -48.11 -2.07
CA SER A 16 3.29 -46.88 -2.42
C SER A 16 4.18 -45.64 -2.28
N ASN A 17 5.09 -45.62 -1.31
CA ASN A 17 5.99 -44.47 -1.09
C ASN A 17 7.02 -44.37 -2.22
N ARG A 18 7.51 -45.50 -2.77
CA ARG A 18 8.47 -45.47 -3.87
C ARG A 18 7.88 -44.89 -5.18
N LEU A 19 6.65 -45.21 -5.50
CA LEU A 19 6.01 -44.68 -6.74
C LEU A 19 5.72 -43.20 -6.62
N SER A 20 5.25 -42.71 -5.45
CA SER A 20 5.02 -41.29 -5.21
C SER A 20 6.31 -40.47 -5.23
N ASP A 21 7.39 -41.01 -4.66
CA ASP A 21 8.72 -40.37 -4.64
C ASP A 21 9.32 -40.31 -6.05
N LEU A 22 9.19 -41.38 -6.85
CA LEU A 22 9.60 -41.42 -8.23
C LEU A 22 8.83 -40.44 -9.09
N TYR A 23 7.51 -40.36 -8.91
CA TYR A 23 6.64 -39.38 -9.59
C TYR A 23 7.04 -37.94 -9.23
N ALA A 24 7.24 -37.66 -7.95
CA ALA A 24 7.66 -36.33 -7.50
C ALA A 24 9.02 -35.93 -8.06
N SER A 25 10.00 -36.82 -8.02
CA SER A 25 11.34 -36.60 -8.56
C SER A 25 11.32 -36.40 -10.08
N ALA A 26 10.60 -37.23 -10.81
CA ALA A 26 10.43 -37.10 -12.27
C ALA A 26 9.75 -35.80 -12.63
N THR A 27 8.68 -35.42 -11.94
CA THR A 27 7.96 -34.17 -12.15
C THR A 27 8.88 -32.97 -11.93
N GLN A 28 9.61 -32.94 -10.82
CA GLN A 28 10.53 -31.86 -10.48
C GLN A 28 11.64 -31.71 -11.54
N THR A 29 12.23 -32.83 -11.99
CA THR A 29 13.29 -32.85 -13.00
C THR A 29 12.78 -32.35 -14.36
N LEU A 30 11.64 -32.86 -14.83
CA LEU A 30 11.05 -32.47 -16.11
C LEU A 30 10.60 -31.00 -16.10
N LEU A 31 10.04 -30.50 -15.00
CA LEU A 31 9.70 -29.06 -14.87
C LEU A 31 10.96 -28.19 -14.87
N ALA A 32 12.01 -28.60 -14.15
CA ALA A 32 13.26 -27.84 -14.09
C ALA A 32 14.00 -27.79 -15.44
N GLN A 33 13.89 -28.81 -16.25
CA GLN A 33 14.52 -28.88 -17.60
C GLN A 33 13.67 -28.21 -18.68
N ASN A 34 12.38 -27.94 -18.42
CA ASN A 34 11.50 -27.37 -19.45
C ASN A 34 11.85 -25.90 -19.74
N SER A 35 12.51 -25.66 -20.85
CA SER A 35 12.91 -24.30 -21.30
C SER A 35 11.69 -23.41 -21.60
N GLY A 36 10.58 -23.99 -22.03
CA GLY A 36 9.32 -23.30 -22.31
C GLY A 36 8.71 -22.68 -21.04
N LEU A 37 8.73 -23.42 -19.91
CA LEU A 37 8.27 -22.90 -18.62
C LEU A 37 9.14 -21.73 -18.14
N LYS A 38 10.47 -21.85 -18.23
CA LYS A 38 11.39 -20.76 -17.86
C LYS A 38 11.16 -19.50 -18.68
N THR A 39 10.84 -19.65 -19.95
CA THR A 39 10.52 -18.54 -20.85
C THR A 39 9.19 -17.89 -20.44
N ILE A 40 8.16 -18.70 -20.20
CA ILE A 40 6.82 -18.23 -19.75
C ILE A 40 6.95 -17.51 -18.42
N ASP A 41 7.68 -18.05 -17.44
CA ASP A 41 7.85 -17.43 -16.12
C ASP A 41 8.55 -16.07 -16.22
N LYS A 42 9.56 -15.95 -17.10
CA LYS A 42 10.19 -14.65 -17.38
C LYS A 42 9.22 -13.65 -18.00
N GLN A 43 8.37 -14.10 -18.92
CA GLN A 43 7.37 -13.24 -19.55
C GLN A 43 6.31 -12.81 -18.54
N LEU A 44 5.76 -13.73 -17.75
CA LEU A 44 4.82 -13.41 -16.66
C LEU A 44 5.39 -12.40 -15.68
N SER A 45 6.65 -12.58 -15.24
CA SER A 45 7.31 -11.63 -14.35
C SER A 45 7.47 -10.23 -14.96
N ARG A 46 7.69 -10.15 -16.29
CA ARG A 46 7.71 -8.86 -17.00
C ARG A 46 6.32 -8.24 -17.07
N ASP A 47 5.30 -9.03 -17.37
CA ASP A 47 3.92 -8.56 -17.47
C ASP A 47 3.40 -8.08 -16.12
N ASP A 48 3.75 -8.77 -15.02
CA ASP A 48 3.46 -8.32 -13.66
C ASP A 48 4.13 -6.98 -13.34
N ALA A 49 5.40 -6.81 -13.72
CA ALA A 49 6.12 -5.55 -13.55
C ALA A 49 5.49 -4.41 -14.38
N ARG A 50 5.05 -4.69 -15.62
CA ARG A 50 4.33 -3.75 -16.49
C ARG A 50 2.99 -3.35 -15.89
N LEU A 51 2.18 -4.32 -15.43
CA LEU A 51 0.91 -4.06 -14.77
C LEU A 51 1.08 -3.20 -13.52
N SER A 52 2.10 -3.48 -12.71
CA SER A 52 2.46 -2.66 -11.55
C SER A 52 2.80 -1.23 -11.95
N SER A 53 3.58 -1.05 -13.02
CA SER A 53 3.98 0.27 -13.52
C SER A 53 2.79 1.05 -14.08
N LEU A 54 1.91 0.38 -14.85
CA LEU A 54 0.67 0.98 -15.38
C LEU A 54 -0.31 1.35 -14.25
N GLY A 55 -0.41 0.53 -13.22
CA GLY A 55 -1.19 0.84 -12.01
C GLY A 55 -0.67 2.07 -11.28
N LYS A 56 0.64 2.19 -11.09
CA LYS A 56 1.27 3.39 -10.49
C LYS A 56 1.09 4.63 -11.36
N MET A 57 1.14 4.48 -12.68
CA MET A 57 0.86 5.56 -13.64
C MET A 57 -0.58 6.04 -13.52
N ALA A 58 -1.54 5.11 -13.46
CA ALA A 58 -2.95 5.43 -13.27
C ALA A 58 -3.18 6.19 -11.95
N LEU A 59 -2.56 5.75 -10.85
CA LEU A 59 -2.64 6.44 -9.56
C LEU A 59 -2.05 7.86 -9.61
N ALA A 60 -0.88 8.04 -10.26
CA ALA A 60 -0.26 9.35 -10.38
C ALA A 60 -1.14 10.34 -11.18
N LEU A 61 -1.79 9.86 -12.25
CA LEU A 61 -2.72 10.64 -13.06
C LEU A 61 -4.02 10.95 -12.30
N ASP A 62 -4.54 9.99 -11.52
CA ASP A 62 -5.75 10.18 -10.73
C ASP A 62 -5.55 11.15 -9.56
N ASP A 63 -4.43 11.05 -8.86
CA ASP A 63 -4.02 12.00 -7.82
C ASP A 63 -3.95 13.42 -8.37
N PHE A 64 -3.30 13.60 -9.53
CA PHE A 64 -3.22 14.91 -10.18
C PHE A 64 -4.60 15.39 -10.66
N ARG A 65 -5.39 14.51 -11.28
CA ARG A 65 -6.77 14.84 -11.72
C ARG A 65 -7.60 15.34 -10.56
N SER A 66 -7.53 14.65 -9.43
CA SER A 66 -8.26 15.02 -8.21
C SER A 66 -7.80 16.37 -7.65
N ALA A 67 -6.48 16.61 -7.62
CA ALA A 67 -5.92 17.89 -7.20
C ALA A 67 -6.34 19.05 -8.12
N ALA A 68 -6.29 18.85 -9.44
CA ALA A 68 -6.66 19.86 -10.42
C ALA A 68 -8.18 20.15 -10.44
N ASN A 69 -9.03 19.12 -10.28
CA ASN A 69 -10.47 19.27 -10.14
C ASN A 69 -10.86 20.01 -8.86
N GLY A 70 -10.14 19.81 -7.77
CA GLY A 70 -10.36 20.54 -6.52
C GLY A 70 -10.15 22.06 -6.66
N LEU A 71 -9.38 22.47 -7.65
CA LEU A 71 -9.19 23.89 -8.01
C LEU A 71 -10.26 24.41 -8.98
N GLY A 72 -10.99 23.49 -9.66
CA GLY A 72 -11.89 23.80 -10.78
C GLY A 72 -13.14 24.55 -10.38
N ALA A 73 -13.88 24.12 -9.39
CA ALA A 73 -15.22 24.65 -9.06
C ALA A 73 -15.20 25.95 -8.21
N GLY A 74 -14.43 26.94 -8.63
CA GLY A 74 -14.24 28.21 -7.89
C GLY A 74 -13.14 28.10 -6.82
N GLY A 75 -12.51 26.93 -6.67
CA GLY A 75 -11.49 26.66 -5.66
C GLY A 75 -10.23 27.49 -5.78
N MET A 76 -9.92 28.04 -6.97
CA MET A 76 -8.79 28.98 -7.11
C MET A 76 -8.95 30.24 -6.26
N MET A 77 -10.17 30.70 -6.05
CA MET A 77 -10.47 31.93 -5.32
C MET A 77 -10.96 31.67 -3.89
N LEU A 78 -11.17 30.43 -3.48
CA LEU A 78 -11.68 30.13 -2.15
C LEU A 78 -10.53 29.88 -1.16
N ALA A 79 -10.77 30.24 0.10
CA ALA A 79 -9.96 29.84 1.25
C ALA A 79 -10.88 29.35 2.36
N ALA A 80 -10.43 28.34 3.09
CA ALA A 80 -11.06 27.91 4.32
C ALA A 80 -10.33 28.54 5.51
N SER A 81 -11.06 29.03 6.48
CA SER A 81 -10.54 29.58 7.72
C SER A 81 -11.38 29.09 8.89
N SER A 82 -10.80 29.05 10.07
CA SER A 82 -11.49 28.70 11.31
C SER A 82 -11.41 29.87 12.28
N SER A 83 -12.49 30.07 13.02
CA SER A 83 -12.58 31.14 14.03
C SER A 83 -11.82 30.83 15.31
N ASP A 84 -11.52 29.57 15.58
CA ASP A 84 -10.89 29.11 16.83
C ASP A 84 -9.81 28.05 16.54
N LYS A 85 -8.87 27.92 17.46
CA LYS A 85 -7.74 26.97 17.35
C LYS A 85 -8.14 25.51 17.59
N ALA A 86 -9.38 25.25 18.04
CA ALA A 86 -9.85 23.87 18.23
C ALA A 86 -9.94 23.10 16.91
N VAL A 87 -10.14 23.82 15.80
CA VAL A 87 -10.19 23.23 14.47
C VAL A 87 -9.36 24.09 13.51
N SER A 88 -8.48 23.44 12.75
CA SER A 88 -7.84 24.05 11.60
C SER A 88 -8.54 23.58 10.32
N ALA A 89 -8.90 24.50 9.44
CA ALA A 89 -9.59 24.20 8.19
C ALA A 89 -8.72 24.54 7.00
N THR A 90 -8.59 23.62 6.05
CA THR A 90 -7.89 23.83 4.76
C THR A 90 -8.73 23.29 3.62
N LEU A 91 -8.61 23.89 2.43
CA LEU A 91 -9.24 23.33 1.24
C LEU A 91 -8.55 22.01 0.89
N ASN A 92 -9.36 20.99 0.62
CA ASN A 92 -8.88 19.68 0.24
C ASN A 92 -8.78 19.58 -1.28
N SER A 93 -7.56 19.53 -1.79
CA SER A 93 -7.30 19.39 -3.22
C SER A 93 -7.53 17.98 -3.78
N THR A 94 -7.58 16.95 -2.90
CA THR A 94 -7.67 15.55 -3.33
C THR A 94 -9.10 15.02 -3.45
N LEU A 95 -10.08 15.63 -2.79
CA LEU A 95 -11.47 15.15 -2.81
C LEU A 95 -12.37 15.82 -3.87
N GLY A 96 -11.81 16.57 -4.82
CA GLY A 96 -12.42 16.97 -6.10
C GLY A 96 -13.86 17.52 -6.13
N ALA A 97 -14.61 17.38 -5.08
CA ALA A 97 -15.97 17.91 -4.96
C ALA A 97 -15.91 19.34 -4.43
N GLY A 98 -16.15 20.30 -5.31
CA GLY A 98 -15.99 21.71 -5.09
C GLY A 98 -16.44 22.22 -3.75
N ALA A 99 -15.48 22.76 -2.98
CA ALA A 99 -15.82 23.60 -1.85
C ALA A 99 -16.70 24.75 -2.33
N SER A 100 -17.83 24.98 -1.70
CA SER A 100 -18.69 26.13 -1.94
C SER A 100 -18.45 27.18 -0.86
N ALA A 101 -18.57 28.45 -1.20
CA ALA A 101 -18.56 29.51 -0.21
C ALA A 101 -19.71 29.30 0.79
N GLY A 102 -19.42 29.39 2.07
CA GLY A 102 -20.38 29.14 3.14
C GLY A 102 -19.73 29.22 4.52
N SER A 103 -20.55 29.15 5.54
CA SER A 103 -20.14 29.10 6.94
C SER A 103 -20.69 27.82 7.56
N HIS A 104 -19.84 27.11 8.27
CA HIS A 104 -20.15 25.83 8.91
C HIS A 104 -19.79 25.88 10.38
N THR A 105 -20.68 25.39 11.23
CA THR A 105 -20.42 25.26 12.67
C THR A 105 -19.81 23.88 12.95
N VAL A 106 -18.66 23.85 13.58
CA VAL A 106 -17.96 22.62 13.96
C VAL A 106 -17.79 22.60 15.47
N GLU A 107 -18.31 21.59 16.14
CA GLU A 107 -18.11 21.34 17.55
C GLU A 107 -17.36 20.03 17.75
N VAL A 108 -16.13 20.08 18.24
CA VAL A 108 -15.33 18.91 18.60
C VAL A 108 -15.67 18.50 20.01
N LYS A 109 -16.24 17.31 20.18
CA LYS A 109 -16.61 16.76 21.50
C LYS A 109 -15.55 15.85 22.08
N GLN A 110 -14.82 15.15 21.19
CA GLN A 110 -13.76 14.22 21.55
C GLN A 110 -12.74 14.13 20.41
N LEU A 111 -11.46 14.06 20.76
CA LEU A 111 -10.39 13.77 19.82
C LEU A 111 -10.20 12.25 19.65
N ALA A 112 -9.82 11.83 18.45
CA ALA A 112 -9.37 10.47 18.20
C ALA A 112 -8.08 10.21 18.99
N GLN A 113 -7.99 9.01 19.53
CA GLN A 113 -6.85 8.57 20.33
C GLN A 113 -6.41 7.17 19.90
N ALA A 114 -5.10 6.98 19.83
CA ALA A 114 -4.50 5.66 19.66
C ALA A 114 -4.52 4.88 20.96
N GLN A 115 -4.68 3.57 20.85
CA GLN A 115 -4.45 2.69 21.99
C GLN A 115 -2.97 2.68 22.35
N GLN A 116 -2.69 2.68 23.64
CA GLN A 116 -1.35 2.50 24.17
C GLN A 116 -1.36 1.38 25.19
N LEU A 117 -0.57 0.36 24.95
CA LEU A 117 -0.37 -0.77 25.85
C LEU A 117 1.04 -0.69 26.46
N ALA A 118 1.15 -1.04 27.73
CA ALA A 118 2.43 -1.11 28.43
C ALA A 118 2.56 -2.45 29.17
N SER A 119 3.72 -3.10 29.07
CA SER A 119 4.02 -4.26 29.88
C SER A 119 4.25 -3.89 31.35
N PRO A 120 4.22 -4.83 32.28
CA PRO A 120 4.79 -4.65 33.60
C PRO A 120 6.25 -4.20 33.51
N ALA A 121 6.70 -3.44 34.51
CA ALA A 121 8.09 -3.01 34.60
C ALA A 121 8.99 -4.19 35.00
N LEU A 122 10.11 -4.34 34.29
CA LEU A 122 11.14 -5.34 34.55
C LEU A 122 12.46 -4.65 34.98
N PRO A 123 13.34 -5.35 35.72
CA PRO A 123 14.58 -4.75 36.22
C PRO A 123 15.56 -4.35 35.08
N ALA A 124 15.53 -5.03 33.94
CA ALA A 124 16.42 -4.79 32.80
C ALA A 124 15.70 -5.03 31.47
N GLY A 125 15.94 -4.15 30.49
CA GLY A 125 15.35 -4.25 29.16
C GLY A 125 15.97 -5.34 28.28
N GLY A 126 17.26 -5.63 28.45
CA GLY A 126 18.02 -6.61 27.67
C GLY A 126 18.09 -8.01 28.32
N ALA A 127 17.53 -8.22 29.51
CA ALA A 127 17.53 -9.52 30.15
C ALA A 127 16.46 -10.45 29.55
N PRO A 128 16.75 -11.76 29.37
CA PRO A 128 15.74 -12.74 28.96
C PRO A 128 14.54 -12.75 29.92
N ILE A 129 13.33 -12.81 29.39
CA ILE A 129 12.09 -12.82 30.18
C ILE A 129 11.64 -14.27 30.42
N GLY A 130 11.81 -15.11 29.43
CA GLY A 130 11.33 -16.48 29.45
C GLY A 130 12.42 -17.54 29.58
N SER A 131 12.06 -18.75 29.28
CA SER A 131 12.97 -19.90 29.24
C SER A 131 13.70 -20.06 27.89
N GLY A 132 13.46 -19.17 26.93
CA GLY A 132 13.93 -19.33 25.56
C GLY A 132 13.11 -20.32 24.73
N ALA A 133 11.98 -20.79 25.23
CA ALA A 133 11.10 -21.68 24.48
C ALA A 133 10.48 -20.94 23.29
N PRO A 134 10.37 -21.59 22.10
CA PRO A 134 9.76 -20.99 20.94
C PRO A 134 8.36 -20.47 21.25
N THR A 135 8.15 -19.18 21.03
CA THR A 135 6.91 -18.48 21.37
C THR A 135 6.38 -17.72 20.18
N VAL A 136 5.07 -17.77 19.99
CA VAL A 136 4.37 -17.04 18.95
C VAL A 136 3.55 -15.91 19.58
N ILE A 137 3.82 -14.68 19.19
CA ILE A 137 3.02 -13.51 19.57
C ILE A 137 2.17 -13.12 18.37
N LYS A 138 0.86 -13.14 18.54
CA LYS A 138 -0.10 -12.69 17.53
C LYS A 138 -0.74 -11.40 18.00
N ILE A 139 -0.57 -10.33 17.22
CA ILE A 139 -1.17 -9.01 17.46
C ILE A 139 -2.27 -8.82 16.44
N GLU A 140 -3.49 -8.75 16.92
CA GLU A 140 -4.68 -8.48 16.11
C GLU A 140 -5.11 -7.03 16.31
N THR A 141 -5.35 -6.32 15.22
CA THR A 141 -5.81 -4.93 15.22
C THR A 141 -7.18 -4.88 14.56
N GLY A 142 -8.14 -4.31 15.25
CA GLY A 142 -9.50 -4.16 14.74
C GLY A 142 -10.39 -5.37 15.00
N SER A 143 -11.60 -5.29 14.44
CA SER A 143 -12.61 -6.33 14.52
C SER A 143 -13.37 -6.47 13.20
N GLY A 144 -13.84 -7.67 12.87
CA GLY A 144 -14.61 -7.96 11.66
C GLY A 144 -13.74 -7.98 10.37
N SER A 145 -14.35 -7.61 9.25
CA SER A 145 -13.73 -7.68 7.91
C SER A 145 -12.55 -6.73 7.68
N GLY A 146 -12.33 -5.78 8.58
CA GLY A 146 -11.20 -4.83 8.55
C GLY A 146 -10.05 -5.18 9.48
N SER A 147 -10.09 -6.35 10.15
CA SER A 147 -9.03 -6.75 11.06
C SER A 147 -7.74 -7.12 10.32
N SER A 148 -6.62 -6.75 10.91
CA SER A 148 -5.29 -7.18 10.48
C SER A 148 -4.62 -7.98 11.60
N SER A 149 -3.72 -8.90 11.23
CA SER A 149 -2.99 -9.73 12.17
C SER A 149 -1.52 -9.74 11.83
N THR A 150 -0.69 -9.46 12.82
CA THR A 150 0.78 -9.57 12.74
C THR A 150 1.23 -10.69 13.65
N THR A 151 2.03 -11.61 13.13
CA THR A 151 2.58 -12.74 13.90
C THR A 151 4.10 -12.59 14.03
N LEU A 152 4.60 -12.73 15.24
CA LEU A 152 6.02 -12.64 15.57
C LEU A 152 6.47 -13.97 16.19
N HIS A 153 7.68 -14.38 15.86
CA HIS A 153 8.32 -15.55 16.44
C HIS A 153 9.43 -15.08 17.39
N ILE A 154 9.34 -15.51 18.63
CA ILE A 154 10.29 -15.20 19.69
C ILE A 154 10.97 -16.51 20.13
N ASP A 155 12.27 -16.44 20.30
CA ASP A 155 13.13 -17.53 20.78
C ASP A 155 14.19 -16.98 21.76
N ALA A 156 15.11 -17.82 22.20
CA ALA A 156 16.18 -17.42 23.13
C ALA A 156 17.08 -16.27 22.63
N GLY A 157 17.06 -15.97 21.33
CA GLY A 157 17.87 -14.86 20.74
C GLY A 157 17.19 -13.49 20.84
N ASN A 158 15.89 -13.44 21.11
CA ASN A 158 15.11 -12.18 21.10
C ASN A 158 14.02 -12.12 22.19
N ASP A 159 14.11 -12.94 23.26
CA ASP A 159 13.12 -13.02 24.34
C ASP A 159 13.25 -11.96 25.44
N SER A 160 14.04 -10.90 25.22
CA SER A 160 14.13 -9.70 26.07
C SER A 160 13.16 -8.60 25.61
N LEU A 161 12.87 -7.59 26.48
CA LEU A 161 12.05 -6.43 26.07
C LEU A 161 12.64 -5.74 24.84
N ASP A 162 13.96 -5.59 24.78
CA ASP A 162 14.64 -4.93 23.66
C ASP A 162 14.52 -5.77 22.37
N GLY A 163 14.69 -7.10 22.47
CA GLY A 163 14.55 -8.03 21.36
C GLY A 163 13.14 -8.09 20.82
N ILE A 164 12.14 -8.16 21.71
CA ILE A 164 10.72 -8.15 21.35
C ILE A 164 10.32 -6.81 20.71
N ALA A 165 10.75 -5.67 21.32
CA ALA A 165 10.50 -4.36 20.74
C ALA A 165 11.10 -4.22 19.34
N LYS A 166 12.31 -4.77 19.13
CA LYS A 166 12.94 -4.81 17.81
C LYS A 166 12.12 -5.65 16.84
N ALA A 167 11.72 -6.85 17.22
CA ALA A 167 10.90 -7.74 16.38
C ALA A 167 9.56 -7.08 15.99
N MET A 168 8.92 -6.37 16.93
CA MET A 168 7.70 -5.60 16.67
C MET A 168 7.94 -4.47 15.68
N ARG A 169 9.02 -3.69 15.82
CA ARG A 169 9.37 -2.60 14.88
C ARG A 169 9.69 -3.13 13.48
N ASP A 170 10.43 -4.24 13.40
CA ASP A 170 10.76 -4.90 12.13
C ASP A 170 9.47 -5.38 11.40
N ALA A 171 8.42 -5.68 12.16
CA ALA A 171 7.08 -6.01 11.66
C ALA A 171 6.18 -4.78 11.40
N GLY A 172 6.72 -3.56 11.52
CA GLY A 172 5.99 -2.31 11.24
C GLY A 172 5.10 -1.79 12.37
N LEU A 173 5.28 -2.28 13.61
CA LEU A 173 4.57 -1.82 14.80
C LEU A 173 5.39 -0.74 15.53
N ASP A 174 4.70 0.21 16.17
CA ASP A 174 5.36 1.26 16.99
C ASP A 174 5.56 0.75 18.41
N ALA A 175 6.69 0.09 18.63
CA ALA A 175 7.07 -0.51 19.90
C ALA A 175 8.37 0.11 20.43
N GLN A 176 8.37 0.48 21.71
CA GLN A 176 9.48 1.12 22.39
C GLN A 176 9.70 0.53 23.77
N VAL A 177 10.95 0.38 24.18
CA VAL A 177 11.28 0.10 25.58
C VAL A 177 11.45 1.44 26.30
N VAL A 178 10.67 1.65 27.33
CA VAL A 178 10.66 2.87 28.15
C VAL A 178 11.24 2.52 29.51
N HIS A 179 12.15 3.37 30.03
CA HIS A 179 12.72 3.27 31.36
C HIS A 179 12.19 4.39 32.25
N ASP A 180 11.63 4.02 33.39
CA ASP A 180 11.16 4.95 34.41
C ASP A 180 11.64 4.53 35.82
N ALA A 181 11.16 5.17 36.88
CA ALA A 181 11.53 4.88 38.24
C ALA A 181 11.16 3.44 38.72
N LYS A 182 10.29 2.74 37.99
CA LYS A 182 9.85 1.36 38.29
C LYS A 182 10.66 0.31 37.52
N GLY A 183 11.43 0.73 36.48
CA GLY A 183 12.23 -0.17 35.63
C GLY A 183 11.94 0.02 34.16
N TYR A 184 12.16 -1.04 33.39
CA TYR A 184 11.98 -1.09 31.93
C TYR A 184 10.64 -1.69 31.58
N SER A 185 9.88 -1.06 30.69
CA SER A 185 8.61 -1.58 30.19
C SER A 185 8.53 -1.48 28.67
N LEU A 186 7.88 -2.42 28.03
CA LEU A 186 7.57 -2.38 26.60
C LEU A 186 6.28 -1.57 26.42
N ARG A 187 6.38 -0.49 25.65
CA ARG A 187 5.23 0.31 25.20
C ARG A 187 4.93 -0.02 23.75
N LEU A 188 3.67 -0.29 23.46
CA LEU A 188 3.16 -0.50 22.11
C LEU A 188 2.07 0.54 21.84
N ASP A 189 2.30 1.38 20.84
CA ASP A 189 1.36 2.39 20.38
C ASP A 189 0.63 1.91 19.12
N GLY A 190 -0.70 1.99 19.14
CA GLY A 190 -1.56 1.63 18.02
C GLY A 190 -1.83 2.80 17.08
N LYS A 191 -2.70 2.59 16.10
CA LYS A 191 -3.28 3.67 15.30
C LYS A 191 -4.48 4.28 16.04
N SER A 192 -4.75 5.56 15.79
CA SER A 192 -5.95 6.22 16.34
C SER A 192 -7.24 5.59 15.81
N GLY A 193 -8.32 5.69 16.61
CA GLY A 193 -9.64 5.21 16.25
C GLY A 193 -10.02 3.91 16.94
N ALA A 194 -11.27 3.82 17.38
CA ALA A 194 -11.81 2.69 18.15
C ALA A 194 -11.68 1.36 17.38
N ALA A 195 -11.84 1.40 16.07
CA ALA A 195 -11.69 0.24 15.20
C ALA A 195 -10.25 -0.30 15.12
N ASN A 196 -9.24 0.44 15.62
CA ASN A 196 -7.84 0.04 15.63
C ASN A 196 -7.38 -0.50 17.00
N ALA A 197 -8.32 -0.84 17.90
CA ALA A 197 -7.99 -1.48 19.15
C ALA A 197 -7.25 -2.81 18.92
N MET A 198 -6.17 -3.00 19.66
CA MET A 198 -5.30 -4.18 19.55
C MET A 198 -5.67 -5.24 20.57
N ARG A 199 -5.40 -6.49 20.22
CA ARG A 199 -5.38 -7.64 21.10
C ARG A 199 -4.10 -8.41 20.88
N ILE A 200 -3.53 -8.93 21.95
CA ILE A 200 -2.26 -9.67 21.89
C ILE A 200 -2.49 -11.04 22.52
N SER A 201 -2.29 -12.06 21.74
CA SER A 201 -2.24 -13.46 22.20
C SER A 201 -0.82 -13.98 22.11
N VAL A 202 -0.39 -14.66 23.16
CA VAL A 202 0.96 -15.25 23.27
C VAL A 202 0.80 -16.74 23.51
N SER A 203 1.49 -17.55 22.70
CA SER A 203 1.47 -19.00 22.79
C SER A 203 2.90 -19.54 22.81
N GLY A 204 3.26 -20.33 23.81
CA GLY A 204 4.58 -20.86 24.05
C GLY A 204 5.02 -20.60 25.49
N ASP A 205 6.01 -19.76 25.72
CA ASP A 205 6.59 -19.47 27.03
C ASP A 205 5.58 -18.78 27.97
N ALA A 206 5.39 -19.35 29.15
CA ALA A 206 4.43 -18.83 30.15
C ALA A 206 4.85 -17.47 30.74
N ALA A 207 6.15 -17.19 30.86
CA ALA A 207 6.63 -15.92 31.37
C ALA A 207 6.40 -14.80 30.34
N LEU A 208 6.64 -15.06 29.05
CA LEU A 208 6.30 -14.12 27.97
C LEU A 208 4.78 -13.91 27.89
N GLN A 209 4.00 -14.95 28.06
CA GLN A 209 2.53 -14.83 28.13
C GLN A 209 2.09 -13.95 29.28
N ALA A 210 2.66 -14.10 30.45
CA ALA A 210 2.33 -13.31 31.65
C ALA A 210 2.68 -11.82 31.49
N VAL A 211 3.70 -11.49 30.67
CA VAL A 211 4.18 -10.11 30.46
C VAL A 211 3.49 -9.42 29.28
N LEU A 212 3.20 -10.15 28.21
CA LEU A 212 2.85 -9.56 26.89
C LEU A 212 1.42 -9.81 26.45
N SER A 213 0.68 -10.75 27.07
CA SER A 213 -0.69 -11.02 26.63
C SER A 213 -1.62 -9.83 26.92
N TYR A 214 -2.52 -9.54 25.98
CA TYR A 214 -3.58 -8.55 26.13
C TYR A 214 -4.82 -9.00 25.36
N PRO A 215 -5.68 -9.85 25.91
CA PRO A 215 -6.91 -10.27 25.25
C PRO A 215 -8.01 -9.20 25.27
N GLY A 216 -7.82 -8.13 26.03
CA GLY A 216 -8.74 -7.00 26.18
C GLY A 216 -8.56 -6.29 27.52
N ALA A 217 -9.27 -5.18 27.71
CA ALA A 217 -9.16 -4.34 28.91
C ALA A 217 -9.37 -5.12 30.21
N GLY A 218 -8.47 -4.93 31.15
CA GLY A 218 -8.52 -5.57 32.47
C GLY A 218 -8.04 -7.02 32.52
N HIS A 219 -7.52 -7.57 31.42
CA HIS A 219 -7.03 -8.94 31.34
C HIS A 219 -5.67 -9.00 30.65
N GLY A 220 -4.79 -9.87 31.13
CA GLY A 220 -3.49 -10.15 30.53
C GLY A 220 -2.31 -9.50 31.25
N GLY A 221 -1.13 -9.59 30.62
CA GLY A 221 0.12 -9.07 31.17
C GLY A 221 0.31 -7.58 30.88
N MET A 222 -0.08 -7.13 29.69
CA MET A 222 0.00 -5.71 29.33
C MET A 222 -1.22 -4.94 29.88
N ALA A 223 -0.97 -3.71 30.32
CA ALA A 223 -2.00 -2.77 30.76
C ALA A 223 -2.32 -1.77 29.64
N GLU A 224 -3.60 -1.46 29.44
CA GLU A 224 -4.04 -0.37 28.59
C GLU A 224 -3.87 0.96 29.32
N THR A 225 -2.88 1.76 28.90
CA THR A 225 -2.63 3.09 29.46
C THR A 225 -3.44 4.17 28.77
N LYS A 226 -3.79 3.94 27.50
CA LYS A 226 -4.71 4.77 26.72
C LYS A 226 -5.59 3.86 25.87
N ALA A 227 -6.91 4.12 25.89
CA ALA A 227 -7.86 3.38 25.05
C ALA A 227 -7.95 3.98 23.64
N ALA A 228 -8.10 3.13 22.63
CA ALA A 228 -8.42 3.57 21.28
C ALA A 228 -9.79 4.25 21.24
N ARG A 229 -9.89 5.41 20.64
CA ARG A 229 -11.14 6.17 20.51
C ARG A 229 -11.22 6.90 19.19
N ASP A 230 -12.44 7.01 18.65
CA ASP A 230 -12.73 7.87 17.52
C ASP A 230 -12.85 9.33 17.96
N ALA A 231 -12.52 10.25 17.07
CA ALA A 231 -12.97 11.62 17.19
C ALA A 231 -14.50 11.69 17.07
N GLN A 232 -15.11 12.54 17.90
CA GLN A 232 -16.54 12.85 17.83
C GLN A 232 -16.71 14.35 17.62
N LEU A 233 -17.40 14.72 16.56
CA LEU A 233 -17.67 16.10 16.21
C LEU A 233 -19.11 16.26 15.73
N VAL A 234 -19.60 17.47 15.80
CA VAL A 234 -20.90 17.86 15.24
C VAL A 234 -20.64 18.95 14.20
N VAL A 235 -21.09 18.74 12.98
CA VAL A 235 -20.99 19.72 11.89
C VAL A 235 -22.38 20.11 11.44
N ASP A 236 -22.71 21.38 11.54
CA ASP A 236 -24.04 21.93 11.23
C ASP A 236 -25.19 21.15 11.88
N GLY A 237 -24.99 20.79 13.16
CA GLY A 237 -25.95 20.00 13.94
C GLY A 237 -25.94 18.49 13.67
N LYS A 238 -25.15 17.99 12.72
CA LYS A 238 -25.07 16.57 12.39
C LYS A 238 -23.89 15.93 13.11
N PRO A 239 -24.08 14.86 13.91
CA PRO A 239 -23.01 14.15 14.56
C PRO A 239 -22.20 13.33 13.54
N LEU A 240 -20.88 13.34 13.70
CA LEU A 240 -19.91 12.60 12.89
C LEU A 240 -18.89 11.94 13.80
N SER A 241 -18.40 10.76 13.37
CA SER A 241 -17.28 10.07 14.00
C SER A 241 -16.16 9.86 12.99
N SER A 242 -14.91 9.95 13.44
CA SER A 242 -13.72 9.73 12.60
C SER A 242 -12.65 8.98 13.38
N ALA A 243 -12.05 7.98 12.76
CA ALA A 243 -10.94 7.24 13.35
C ALA A 243 -9.68 8.10 13.58
N GLY A 244 -9.57 9.25 12.90
CA GLY A 244 -8.45 10.18 13.04
C GLY A 244 -8.88 11.60 13.33
N ASN A 245 -7.91 12.43 13.73
CA ASN A 245 -8.11 13.86 13.97
C ASN A 245 -8.06 14.71 12.70
N THR A 246 -7.92 14.09 11.52
CA THR A 246 -8.05 14.76 10.23
C THR A 246 -9.30 14.22 9.54
N VAL A 247 -10.28 15.09 9.29
CA VAL A 247 -11.58 14.73 8.73
C VAL A 247 -11.79 15.46 7.42
N GLY A 248 -11.76 14.73 6.31
CA GLY A 248 -11.91 15.29 4.96
C GLY A 248 -13.32 15.17 4.37
N THR A 249 -14.24 14.52 5.05
CA THR A 249 -15.58 14.19 4.54
C THR A 249 -16.70 14.99 5.19
N ALA A 250 -16.39 15.78 6.22
CA ALA A 250 -17.38 16.51 7.02
C ALA A 250 -17.99 17.72 6.29
N ILE A 251 -17.16 18.43 5.53
CA ILE A 251 -17.54 19.56 4.68
C ILE A 251 -16.96 19.31 3.29
N ALA A 252 -17.78 19.42 2.26
CA ALA A 252 -17.35 19.18 0.89
C ALA A 252 -16.14 20.06 0.51
N GLY A 253 -15.06 19.44 0.04
CA GLY A 253 -13.84 20.13 -0.38
C GLY A 253 -13.01 20.77 0.74
N VAL A 254 -13.32 20.49 2.02
CA VAL A 254 -12.59 21.02 3.18
C VAL A 254 -12.03 19.86 4.02
N SER A 255 -10.77 19.94 4.37
CA SER A 255 -10.14 19.09 5.38
C SER A 255 -10.11 19.82 6.71
N LEU A 256 -10.70 19.20 7.72
CA LEU A 256 -10.68 19.67 9.09
C LEU A 256 -9.60 18.92 9.86
N LYS A 257 -8.70 19.61 10.51
CA LYS A 257 -7.80 19.06 11.52
C LYS A 257 -8.33 19.45 12.89
N LEU A 258 -8.60 18.45 13.71
CA LEU A 258 -9.13 18.61 15.07
C LEU A 258 -7.93 18.72 16.01
N ASP A 259 -7.69 19.91 16.55
CA ASP A 259 -6.52 20.20 17.39
C ASP A 259 -6.89 20.20 18.90
N ALA A 260 -8.14 20.57 19.24
CA ALA A 260 -8.66 20.56 20.60
C ALA A 260 -10.19 20.35 20.64
N ILE A 261 -10.72 20.05 21.82
CA ILE A 261 -12.16 20.05 22.10
C ILE A 261 -12.63 21.51 22.13
N GLY A 262 -13.73 21.83 21.44
CA GLY A 262 -14.27 23.18 21.38
C GLY A 262 -15.21 23.40 20.21
N LYS A 263 -15.70 24.64 20.07
CA LYS A 263 -16.55 25.07 18.97
C LYS A 263 -15.79 26.04 18.08
N SER A 264 -15.92 25.86 16.78
CA SER A 264 -15.33 26.72 15.77
C SER A 264 -16.35 27.00 14.67
N GLU A 265 -16.31 28.18 14.11
CA GLU A 265 -16.96 28.48 12.85
C GLU A 265 -15.93 28.32 11.72
N VAL A 266 -16.20 27.41 10.81
CA VAL A 266 -15.38 27.21 9.60
C VAL A 266 -16.01 27.98 8.45
N LYS A 267 -15.32 28.98 7.96
CA LYS A 267 -15.78 29.81 6.84
C LYS A 267 -15.01 29.48 5.57
N VAL A 268 -15.74 29.13 4.53
CA VAL A 268 -15.23 29.04 3.16
C VAL A 268 -15.67 30.30 2.40
N ALA A 269 -14.73 31.12 2.01
CA ALA A 269 -15.05 32.40 1.37
C ALA A 269 -14.02 32.73 0.28
N GLY A 270 -14.43 33.59 -0.66
CA GLY A 270 -13.52 34.15 -1.66
C GLY A 270 -12.41 34.94 -0.99
N ASN A 271 -11.17 34.59 -1.35
CA ASN A 271 -9.98 35.30 -0.89
C ASN A 271 -9.01 35.44 -2.06
N ALA A 272 -8.86 36.63 -2.56
CA ALA A 272 -7.96 36.91 -3.68
C ALA A 272 -6.51 36.53 -3.37
N SER A 273 -6.06 36.64 -2.10
CA SER A 273 -4.72 36.23 -1.69
C SER A 273 -4.52 34.70 -1.67
N ALA A 274 -5.62 33.92 -1.67
CA ALA A 274 -5.52 32.46 -1.76
C ALA A 274 -5.11 31.97 -3.16
N ILE A 275 -5.33 32.78 -4.20
CA ILE A 275 -5.02 32.42 -5.60
C ILE A 275 -3.54 32.04 -5.74
N GLY A 276 -2.63 32.83 -5.19
CA GLY A 276 -1.19 32.57 -5.27
C GLY A 276 -0.83 31.21 -4.65
N ALA A 277 -1.40 30.91 -3.46
CA ALA A 277 -1.20 29.62 -2.80
C ALA A 277 -1.82 28.45 -3.59
N ASN A 278 -2.97 28.67 -4.22
CA ASN A 278 -3.65 27.65 -5.01
C ASN A 278 -2.91 27.37 -6.33
N VAL A 279 -2.37 28.40 -6.99
CA VAL A 279 -1.50 28.25 -8.17
C VAL A 279 -0.24 27.46 -7.81
N LYS A 280 0.37 27.77 -6.66
CA LYS A 280 1.53 27.01 -6.18
C LYS A 280 1.18 25.53 -5.98
N ARG A 281 0.07 25.21 -5.31
CA ARG A 281 -0.37 23.82 -5.11
C ARG A 281 -0.62 23.10 -6.43
N PHE A 282 -1.19 23.79 -7.41
CA PHE A 282 -1.38 23.22 -8.75
C PHE A 282 -0.05 22.88 -9.41
N VAL A 283 0.92 23.80 -9.37
CA VAL A 283 2.29 23.58 -9.90
C VAL A 283 2.96 22.41 -9.18
N ASP A 284 2.88 22.36 -7.85
CA ASP A 284 3.44 21.29 -7.03
C ASP A 284 2.78 19.92 -7.38
N ALA A 285 1.46 19.87 -7.51
CA ALA A 285 0.72 18.67 -7.90
C ALA A 285 1.09 18.17 -9.30
N PHE A 286 1.19 19.09 -10.28
CA PHE A 286 1.62 18.77 -11.64
C PHE A 286 3.05 18.21 -11.65
N ASN A 287 3.96 18.88 -10.98
CA ASN A 287 5.36 18.46 -10.89
C ASN A 287 5.49 17.12 -10.15
N GLY A 288 4.74 16.91 -9.09
CA GLY A 288 4.67 15.64 -8.35
C GLY A 288 4.18 14.48 -9.23
N MET A 289 3.17 14.70 -10.07
CA MET A 289 2.75 13.73 -11.09
C MET A 289 3.90 13.42 -12.05
N GLN A 290 4.58 14.46 -12.59
CA GLN A 290 5.69 14.28 -13.52
C GLN A 290 6.85 13.49 -12.88
N ASP A 291 7.16 13.74 -11.60
CA ASP A 291 8.17 12.99 -10.87
C ASP A 291 7.79 11.53 -10.68
N LYS A 292 6.54 11.25 -10.31
CA LYS A 292 6.01 9.89 -10.20
C LYS A 292 6.09 9.16 -11.54
N LEU A 293 5.71 9.82 -12.64
CA LEU A 293 5.80 9.24 -13.99
C LEU A 293 7.26 9.00 -14.41
N ALA A 294 8.16 9.94 -14.14
CA ALA A 294 9.59 9.80 -14.45
C ALA A 294 10.24 8.64 -13.68
N ALA A 295 9.83 8.40 -12.43
CA ALA A 295 10.29 7.29 -11.61
C ALA A 295 9.87 5.91 -12.13
N LEU A 296 8.91 5.83 -13.05
CA LEU A 296 8.46 4.58 -13.67
C LEU A 296 9.28 4.14 -14.88
N LYS A 297 10.27 4.95 -15.31
CA LYS A 297 11.21 4.55 -16.35
C LYS A 297 12.01 3.35 -15.86
N SER A 298 11.87 2.23 -16.55
CA SER A 298 12.40 0.92 -16.12
C SER A 298 13.32 0.26 -17.16
N GLY A 299 13.53 0.89 -18.32
CA GLY A 299 14.21 0.27 -19.46
C GLY A 299 13.34 -0.73 -20.23
N ASP A 300 12.06 -0.90 -19.84
CA ASP A 300 11.10 -1.67 -20.64
C ASP A 300 10.47 -0.77 -21.70
N ALA A 301 10.76 -1.09 -22.97
CA ALA A 301 10.37 -0.25 -24.11
C ALA A 301 8.86 0.00 -24.20
N ASP A 302 8.03 -0.99 -23.85
CA ASP A 302 6.58 -0.86 -23.91
C ASP A 302 6.07 0.10 -22.84
N THR A 303 6.55 -0.01 -21.61
CA THR A 303 6.23 0.91 -20.52
C THR A 303 6.69 2.34 -20.85
N GLU A 304 7.88 2.50 -21.43
CA GLU A 304 8.42 3.80 -21.82
C GLU A 304 7.63 4.43 -22.96
N ALA A 305 7.16 3.63 -23.92
CA ALA A 305 6.28 4.11 -24.99
C ALA A 305 4.96 4.66 -24.46
N VAL A 306 4.33 3.96 -23.49
CA VAL A 306 3.11 4.44 -22.83
C VAL A 306 3.38 5.73 -22.06
N LEU A 307 4.48 5.81 -21.30
CA LEU A 307 4.90 7.02 -20.59
C LEU A 307 5.09 8.20 -21.55
N ALA A 308 5.77 7.99 -22.67
CA ALA A 308 5.99 9.02 -23.68
C ALA A 308 4.67 9.49 -24.32
N GLN A 309 3.76 8.58 -24.61
CA GLN A 309 2.44 8.89 -25.16
C GLN A 309 1.60 9.71 -24.16
N VAL A 310 1.54 9.29 -22.89
CA VAL A 310 0.83 10.03 -21.83
C VAL A 310 1.44 11.41 -21.64
N ALA A 311 2.77 11.54 -21.57
CA ALA A 311 3.47 12.81 -21.43
C ALA A 311 3.19 13.75 -22.62
N SER A 312 3.18 13.21 -23.84
CA SER A 312 2.85 13.96 -25.05
C SER A 312 1.43 14.50 -25.02
N GLN A 313 0.45 13.65 -24.66
CA GLN A 313 -0.96 14.04 -24.63
C GLN A 313 -1.25 15.08 -23.53
N ILE A 314 -0.61 14.97 -22.37
CA ILE A 314 -0.69 15.99 -21.32
C ILE A 314 0.02 17.27 -21.77
N GLY A 315 1.16 17.14 -22.44
CA GLY A 315 1.91 18.28 -22.98
C GLY A 315 1.15 19.10 -24.02
N GLN A 316 0.28 18.47 -24.80
CA GLN A 316 -0.55 19.16 -25.82
C GLN A 316 -1.51 20.20 -25.23
N VAL A 317 -1.95 20.03 -23.99
CA VAL A 317 -2.84 21.02 -23.33
C VAL A 317 -2.16 22.38 -23.23
N PHE A 318 -0.85 22.42 -23.01
CA PHE A 318 -0.09 23.66 -22.94
C PHE A 318 0.06 24.35 -24.30
N ASN A 319 -0.12 23.64 -25.41
CA ASN A 319 -0.06 24.25 -26.75
C ASN A 319 -1.32 25.10 -27.05
N GLY A 320 -2.43 24.82 -26.37
CA GLY A 320 -3.67 25.60 -26.43
C GLY A 320 -3.68 26.80 -25.48
N ALA A 321 -2.81 26.83 -24.47
CA ALA A 321 -2.71 27.95 -23.54
C ALA A 321 -1.70 28.99 -24.09
N SER A 322 -2.05 30.27 -23.96
CA SER A 322 -1.10 31.33 -24.34
C SER A 322 0.13 31.28 -23.44
N GLN A 323 1.28 30.94 -24.03
CA GLN A 323 2.56 30.92 -23.31
C GLN A 323 2.89 32.27 -22.66
N LYS A 324 2.50 33.36 -23.35
CA LYS A 324 2.64 34.70 -22.80
C LYS A 324 1.80 34.89 -21.54
N THR A 325 0.55 34.44 -21.54
CA THR A 325 -0.35 34.58 -20.38
C THR A 325 0.16 33.77 -19.18
N LEU A 326 0.71 32.58 -19.44
CA LEU A 326 1.34 31.76 -18.38
C LEU A 326 2.60 32.42 -17.83
N ALA A 327 3.45 32.96 -18.71
CA ALA A 327 4.68 33.66 -18.30
C ALA A 327 4.36 34.96 -17.53
N ASP A 328 3.31 35.70 -17.93
CA ASP A 328 2.82 36.88 -17.22
C ASP A 328 2.27 36.52 -15.82
N ALA A 329 1.74 35.31 -15.67
CA ALA A 329 1.35 34.71 -14.37
C ALA A 329 2.52 34.09 -13.58
N GLY A 330 3.75 34.24 -14.07
CA GLY A 330 4.95 33.67 -13.42
C GLY A 330 5.16 32.19 -13.66
N ILE A 331 4.43 31.56 -14.60
CA ILE A 331 4.51 30.13 -14.87
C ILE A 331 5.22 29.90 -16.21
N THR A 332 6.31 29.14 -16.16
CA THR A 332 7.04 28.69 -17.34
C THR A 332 7.15 27.18 -17.35
N ARG A 333 7.43 26.58 -18.49
CA ARG A 333 7.63 25.14 -18.62
C ARG A 333 9.08 24.84 -18.96
N HIS A 334 9.71 23.97 -18.16
CA HIS A 334 11.08 23.52 -18.39
C HIS A 334 11.18 22.01 -18.19
N ASN A 335 11.69 21.29 -19.16
CA ASN A 335 11.87 19.82 -19.12
C ASN A 335 10.59 19.06 -18.68
N GLY A 336 9.43 19.48 -19.18
CA GLY A 336 8.15 18.86 -18.87
C GLY A 336 7.53 19.29 -17.53
N LYS A 337 8.27 19.97 -16.67
CA LYS A 337 7.79 20.52 -15.38
C LYS A 337 7.38 21.98 -15.49
N LEU A 338 6.56 22.43 -14.56
CA LEU A 338 6.21 23.84 -14.39
C LEU A 338 7.18 24.48 -13.40
N VAL A 339 7.67 25.64 -13.76
CA VAL A 339 8.51 26.50 -12.91
C VAL A 339 7.72 27.73 -12.56
N LEU A 340 7.62 28.05 -11.27
CA LEU A 340 6.86 29.16 -10.74
C LEU A 340 7.82 30.26 -10.27
N ASP A 341 7.63 31.47 -10.83
CA ASP A 341 8.22 32.70 -10.34
C ASP A 341 7.25 33.37 -9.36
N GLY A 342 7.56 33.29 -8.06
CA GLY A 342 6.70 33.82 -7.01
C GLY A 342 6.47 35.31 -7.11
N ALA A 343 7.50 36.11 -7.46
CA ALA A 343 7.37 37.56 -7.56
C ALA A 343 6.43 37.99 -8.72
N ARG A 344 6.52 37.28 -9.84
CA ARG A 344 5.60 37.50 -10.96
C ARG A 344 4.18 37.06 -10.64
N LEU A 345 4.03 35.93 -9.94
CA LEU A 345 2.73 35.46 -9.47
C LEU A 345 2.08 36.50 -8.55
N ASP A 346 2.82 36.99 -7.55
CA ASP A 346 2.31 38.00 -6.63
C ASP A 346 1.89 39.29 -7.35
N ALA A 347 2.67 39.75 -8.34
CA ALA A 347 2.34 40.85 -9.18
C ALA A 347 1.06 40.60 -10.05
N ALA A 348 0.92 39.38 -10.57
CA ALA A 348 -0.28 39.00 -11.33
C ALA A 348 -1.52 38.94 -10.43
N VAL A 349 -1.40 38.38 -9.22
CA VAL A 349 -2.47 38.36 -8.20
C VAL A 349 -2.88 39.79 -7.81
N ALA A 350 -1.92 40.69 -7.60
CA ALA A 350 -2.20 42.08 -7.24
C ALA A 350 -2.86 42.87 -8.39
N LYS A 351 -2.53 42.51 -9.63
CA LYS A 351 -3.03 43.22 -10.82
C LYS A 351 -4.47 42.83 -11.16
N ASP A 352 -4.75 41.55 -11.29
CA ASP A 352 -6.07 41.00 -11.63
C ASP A 352 -6.21 39.54 -11.16
N PRO A 353 -6.65 39.34 -9.91
CA PRO A 353 -6.85 38.00 -9.37
C PRO A 353 -7.93 37.22 -10.12
N ALA A 354 -8.95 37.89 -10.67
CA ALA A 354 -10.04 37.22 -11.37
C ALA A 354 -9.56 36.64 -12.72
N ALA A 355 -8.83 37.41 -13.50
CA ALA A 355 -8.24 36.95 -14.76
C ALA A 355 -7.25 35.80 -14.51
N LEU A 356 -6.44 35.87 -13.44
CA LEU A 356 -5.56 34.79 -13.06
C LEU A 356 -6.35 33.53 -12.68
N GLY A 357 -7.42 33.63 -11.91
CA GLY A 357 -8.31 32.51 -11.60
C GLY A 357 -8.91 31.86 -12.85
N GLN A 358 -9.38 32.68 -13.80
CA GLN A 358 -9.95 32.21 -15.07
C GLN A 358 -8.94 31.49 -15.97
N LEU A 359 -7.63 31.79 -15.86
CA LEU A 359 -6.59 31.08 -16.58
C LEU A 359 -6.59 29.57 -16.21
N PHE A 360 -6.88 29.24 -14.97
CA PHE A 360 -6.89 27.86 -14.49
C PHE A 360 -8.28 27.22 -14.52
N THR A 361 -9.33 28.02 -14.29
CA THR A 361 -10.70 27.55 -14.13
C THR A 361 -11.67 28.46 -14.90
N ASN A 362 -12.21 27.97 -16.02
CA ASN A 362 -13.06 28.72 -16.90
C ASN A 362 -14.11 27.83 -17.60
N GLY A 363 -14.95 27.17 -16.80
CA GLY A 363 -16.05 26.35 -17.34
C GLY A 363 -15.57 25.24 -18.28
N GLY A 364 -14.52 24.52 -17.91
CA GLY A 364 -13.91 23.44 -18.69
C GLY A 364 -12.80 23.91 -19.65
N LYS A 365 -12.56 25.22 -19.78
CA LYS A 365 -11.55 25.78 -20.67
C LYS A 365 -10.28 26.24 -19.94
N GLY A 366 -10.29 26.28 -18.62
CA GLY A 366 -9.12 26.61 -17.80
C GLY A 366 -8.04 25.52 -17.83
N LEU A 367 -6.80 25.91 -17.62
CA LEU A 367 -5.65 25.03 -17.72
C LEU A 367 -5.76 23.82 -16.77
N ALA A 368 -6.17 24.05 -15.51
CA ALA A 368 -6.32 22.97 -14.53
C ALA A 368 -7.43 21.99 -14.94
N GLU A 369 -8.57 22.54 -15.43
CA GLU A 369 -9.71 21.72 -15.89
C GLU A 369 -9.34 20.86 -17.11
N GLN A 370 -8.64 21.46 -18.10
CA GLN A 370 -8.21 20.75 -19.29
C GLN A 370 -7.18 19.65 -18.96
N LEU A 371 -6.22 19.93 -18.08
CA LEU A 371 -5.24 18.95 -17.65
C LEU A 371 -5.88 17.82 -16.83
N ALA A 372 -6.81 18.14 -15.94
CA ALA A 372 -7.58 17.13 -15.20
C ALA A 372 -8.39 16.23 -16.14
N ALA A 373 -9.09 16.84 -17.11
CA ALA A 373 -9.85 16.09 -18.12
C ALA A 373 -8.94 15.18 -18.94
N ARG A 374 -7.77 15.69 -19.37
CA ARG A 374 -6.81 14.90 -20.14
C ARG A 374 -6.23 13.75 -19.31
N ALA A 375 -5.85 13.98 -18.05
CA ALA A 375 -5.40 12.92 -17.14
C ALA A 375 -6.49 11.85 -16.93
N GLY A 376 -7.74 12.28 -16.71
CA GLY A 376 -8.88 11.38 -16.61
C GLY A 376 -9.11 10.52 -17.86
N GLN A 377 -8.95 11.10 -19.04
CA GLN A 377 -9.07 10.37 -20.30
C GLN A 377 -8.03 9.24 -20.44
N GLN A 378 -6.80 9.41 -19.89
CA GLN A 378 -5.78 8.40 -19.99
C GLN A 378 -6.11 7.13 -19.17
N ILE A 379 -6.80 7.30 -18.04
CA ILE A 379 -7.12 6.23 -17.11
C ILE A 379 -8.55 5.66 -17.29
N ALA A 380 -9.40 6.33 -18.05
CA ALA A 380 -10.72 5.81 -18.41
C ALA A 380 -10.61 4.52 -19.24
N SER A 381 -11.66 3.72 -19.29
CA SER A 381 -11.68 2.39 -19.94
C SER A 381 -11.21 2.39 -21.41
N GLY A 382 -11.34 3.51 -22.13
CA GLY A 382 -10.83 3.70 -23.49
C GLY A 382 -9.50 4.46 -23.56
N GLY A 383 -8.90 4.78 -22.43
CA GLY A 383 -7.67 5.58 -22.35
C GLY A 383 -6.41 4.74 -22.54
N THR A 384 -5.31 5.42 -22.86
CA THR A 384 -4.03 4.77 -23.17
C THR A 384 -3.57 3.82 -22.06
N VAL A 385 -3.58 4.26 -20.81
CA VAL A 385 -3.09 3.44 -19.67
C VAL A 385 -3.99 2.23 -19.46
N ALA A 386 -5.31 2.42 -19.49
CA ALA A 386 -6.27 1.33 -19.27
C ALA A 386 -6.24 0.29 -20.42
N GLN A 387 -6.11 0.73 -21.68
CA GLN A 387 -6.02 -0.18 -22.83
C GLN A 387 -4.73 -1.03 -22.76
N HIS A 388 -3.59 -0.41 -22.47
CA HIS A 388 -2.34 -1.15 -22.32
C HIS A 388 -2.40 -2.14 -21.13
N ALA A 389 -2.96 -1.74 -20.00
CA ALA A 389 -3.14 -2.64 -18.87
C ALA A 389 -4.03 -3.84 -19.22
N ALA A 390 -5.13 -3.62 -19.95
CA ALA A 390 -6.01 -4.70 -20.41
C ALA A 390 -5.28 -5.65 -21.38
N THR A 391 -4.46 -5.13 -22.29
CA THR A 391 -3.67 -5.95 -23.22
C THR A 391 -2.67 -6.82 -22.47
N VAL A 392 -1.87 -6.24 -21.59
CA VAL A 392 -0.87 -6.97 -20.78
C VAL A 392 -1.56 -8.04 -19.92
N GLN A 393 -2.71 -7.72 -19.33
CA GLN A 393 -3.48 -8.69 -18.53
C GLN A 393 -3.98 -9.87 -19.39
N GLN A 394 -4.44 -9.61 -20.61
CA GLN A 394 -4.85 -10.68 -21.54
C GLN A 394 -3.67 -11.58 -21.91
N ASP A 395 -2.50 -11.00 -22.15
CA ASP A 395 -1.31 -11.76 -22.52
C ASP A 395 -0.78 -12.58 -21.35
N ALA A 396 -0.78 -12.03 -20.13
CA ALA A 396 -0.48 -12.76 -18.91
C ALA A 396 -1.45 -13.95 -18.69
N ASN A 397 -2.75 -13.76 -18.94
CA ASN A 397 -3.74 -14.83 -18.84
C ASN A 397 -3.49 -15.95 -19.87
N LYS A 398 -3.15 -15.60 -21.12
CA LYS A 398 -2.78 -16.58 -22.16
C LYS A 398 -1.52 -17.37 -21.78
N LEU A 399 -0.50 -16.68 -21.23
CA LEU A 399 0.73 -17.32 -20.76
C LEU A 399 0.44 -18.24 -19.57
N GLY A 400 -0.40 -17.82 -18.64
CA GLY A 400 -0.84 -18.64 -17.50
C GLY A 400 -1.53 -19.94 -17.96
N ALA A 401 -2.43 -19.86 -18.95
CA ALA A 401 -3.06 -21.02 -19.55
C ALA A 401 -2.04 -21.96 -20.24
N LYS A 402 -1.08 -21.41 -20.97
CA LYS A 402 0.00 -22.20 -21.58
C LYS A 402 0.86 -22.88 -20.51
N LYS A 403 1.21 -22.18 -19.44
CA LYS A 403 1.97 -22.73 -18.31
C LYS A 403 1.21 -23.91 -17.68
N ALA A 404 -0.09 -23.76 -17.42
CA ALA A 404 -0.92 -24.83 -16.88
C ALA A 404 -0.94 -26.07 -17.79
N ALA A 405 -1.11 -25.87 -19.11
CA ALA A 405 -1.12 -26.96 -20.08
C ALA A 405 0.22 -27.73 -20.15
N ILE A 406 1.35 -27.00 -20.10
CA ILE A 406 2.67 -27.63 -20.06
C ILE A 406 2.86 -28.40 -18.74
N THR A 407 2.49 -27.80 -17.61
CA THR A 407 2.60 -28.46 -16.30
C THR A 407 1.78 -29.74 -16.24
N ASP A 408 0.55 -29.73 -16.77
CA ASP A 408 -0.31 -30.88 -16.87
C ASP A 408 0.28 -31.99 -17.80
N SER A 409 0.85 -31.59 -18.93
CA SER A 409 1.56 -32.50 -19.83
C SER A 409 2.77 -33.14 -19.16
N VAL A 410 3.59 -32.34 -18.46
CA VAL A 410 4.75 -32.82 -17.69
C VAL A 410 4.33 -33.78 -16.59
N SER A 411 3.24 -33.50 -15.87
CA SER A 411 2.69 -34.36 -14.83
C SER A 411 2.28 -35.73 -15.39
N ARG A 412 1.64 -35.77 -16.58
CA ARG A 412 1.30 -37.03 -17.26
C ARG A 412 2.56 -37.81 -17.71
N GLN A 413 3.55 -37.12 -18.24
CA GLN A 413 4.83 -37.75 -18.65
C GLN A 413 5.56 -38.31 -17.42
N ALA A 414 5.63 -37.56 -16.31
CA ALA A 414 6.23 -38.01 -15.07
C ALA A 414 5.51 -39.25 -14.49
N ALA A 415 4.20 -39.30 -14.57
CA ALA A 415 3.41 -40.44 -14.14
C ALA A 415 3.73 -41.70 -14.99
N ALA A 416 3.78 -41.55 -16.31
CA ALA A 416 4.15 -42.65 -17.21
C ALA A 416 5.58 -43.16 -16.96
N LEU A 417 6.55 -42.23 -16.78
CA LEU A 417 7.93 -42.55 -16.50
C LEU A 417 8.08 -43.28 -15.14
N ALA A 418 7.41 -42.79 -14.10
CA ALA A 418 7.41 -43.42 -12.78
C ALA A 418 6.84 -44.86 -12.81
N GLN A 419 5.77 -45.07 -13.59
CA GLN A 419 5.19 -46.41 -13.79
C GLN A 419 6.12 -47.34 -14.55
N GLN A 420 6.78 -46.86 -15.64
CA GLN A 420 7.77 -47.65 -16.39
C GLN A 420 8.95 -48.03 -15.52
N TYR A 421 9.48 -47.12 -14.71
CA TYR A 421 10.60 -47.36 -13.82
C TYR A 421 10.23 -48.34 -12.70
N ALA A 422 9.02 -48.24 -12.13
CA ALA A 422 8.52 -49.16 -11.14
C ALA A 422 8.32 -50.57 -11.71
N ALA A 423 7.81 -50.68 -12.97
CA ALA A 423 7.63 -51.96 -13.67
C ALA A 423 9.00 -52.62 -14.00
N ALA A 424 9.99 -51.84 -14.45
CA ALA A 424 11.33 -52.32 -14.72
C ALA A 424 12.04 -52.81 -13.46
N GLY A 425 11.85 -52.12 -12.32
CA GLY A 425 12.38 -52.54 -11.02
C GLY A 425 11.71 -53.82 -10.46
N ALA A 426 10.44 -54.04 -10.77
CA ALA A 426 9.71 -55.24 -10.39
C ALA A 426 10.03 -56.45 -11.30
N GLY A 427 10.31 -56.23 -12.59
CA GLY A 427 10.63 -57.30 -13.56
C GLY A 427 12.10 -57.72 -13.54
N GLY A 428 13.02 -56.83 -13.10
CA GLY A 428 14.44 -57.15 -13.04
C GLY A 428 14.84 -58.25 -12.03
N SER A 429 14.00 -58.48 -11.00
CA SER A 429 14.24 -59.56 -10.05
C SER A 429 13.91 -60.96 -10.56
N ALA A 430 13.16 -61.07 -11.68
CA ALA A 430 12.74 -62.36 -12.23
C ALA A 430 13.62 -62.85 -13.39
N LEU A 431 14.42 -61.98 -14.03
CA LEU A 431 15.16 -62.28 -15.24
C LEU A 431 16.69 -62.42 -15.04
N PHE A 432 17.24 -61.94 -13.95
CA PHE A 432 18.67 -62.02 -13.68
C PHE A 432 18.93 -62.71 -12.35
N GLY A 433 19.20 -64.00 -12.44
CA GLY A 433 19.69 -64.76 -11.28
C GLY A 433 21.01 -64.16 -10.77
N ASN A 434 21.03 -63.87 -9.45
CA ASN A 434 22.19 -63.70 -8.57
C ASN A 434 23.39 -62.82 -9.05
N GLY A 435 23.19 -61.79 -9.83
CA GLY A 435 24.22 -60.79 -10.12
C GLY A 435 23.79 -59.43 -9.57
N GLN A 436 24.63 -58.85 -8.68
CA GLN A 436 24.42 -57.49 -8.14
C GLN A 436 24.37 -56.44 -9.29
N VAL A 437 23.16 -56.13 -9.77
CA VAL A 437 22.96 -54.96 -10.64
C VAL A 437 22.78 -53.78 -9.68
N LYS A 438 23.72 -52.79 -9.73
CA LYS A 438 23.55 -51.49 -9.10
C LYS A 438 22.24 -50.89 -9.62
N PRO A 439 21.29 -50.48 -8.77
CA PRO A 439 20.11 -49.78 -9.23
C PRO A 439 20.57 -48.49 -9.90
N MET A 440 20.33 -48.35 -11.22
CA MET A 440 20.50 -47.10 -11.93
C MET A 440 19.59 -46.04 -11.28
N SER A 441 20.11 -44.88 -11.04
CA SER A 441 19.31 -43.77 -10.52
C SER A 441 18.37 -43.24 -11.63
N LEU A 442 17.28 -42.65 -11.23
CA LEU A 442 16.36 -41.99 -12.17
C LEU A 442 17.09 -40.94 -13.08
N PHE A 443 18.21 -40.39 -12.56
CA PHE A 443 19.07 -39.46 -13.29
C PHE A 443 19.85 -40.16 -14.41
N ASP A 444 20.26 -41.41 -14.24
CA ASP A 444 20.97 -42.18 -15.28
C ASP A 444 20.05 -42.59 -16.43
N TYR A 445 18.73 -42.54 -16.21
CA TYR A 445 17.71 -42.85 -17.23
C TYR A 445 17.21 -41.58 -17.98
N LEU A 446 17.43 -40.39 -17.43
CA LEU A 446 17.03 -39.11 -17.99
C LEU A 446 18.20 -38.38 -18.69
N ALA A 447 19.42 -38.86 -18.57
CA ALA A 447 20.60 -38.39 -19.27
C ALA A 447 20.73 -39.05 -20.65
#